data_bb4b3e4d906ab53375c979e4577b77ea
#
_entry.id   bb4b3e4d906ab53375c979e4577b77ea
#
_cell.length_a   1.000
_cell.length_b   1.000
_cell.length_c   1.000
_cell.angle_alpha   90.00
_cell.angle_beta   90.00
_cell.angle_gamma   90.00
#
_symmetry.space_group_name_H-M   'P 1'
#
loop_
_entity.id
_entity.type
_entity.pdbx_description
1 polymer ?
#
loop_
_entity_poly.entity_id
_entity_poly.type
_entity_poly.pdbx_seq_one_letter_code
_entity_poly.pdbx_strand_id
1 'polypeptide(L)'
;FFIKDKKPDQKKKIIFINTEWCNTCRVMYRTTFSDTAVSSLLSKHFELVNFNPETNDKLYFQDKEFDNIHSKELPFHQLVYALSRNGLLFPQVIFMDEKNTVVDAIPFYLNPNVFKNIVRFYGEDIYKTKNWETFIKEQETK
;
A
#
# COMPACT_ATOMS: atom_id res chain seq x y z
N PHE A 1 2.03 -9.65 10.59
CA PHE A 1 1.46 -9.95 9.30
C PHE A 1 2.48 -10.10 8.22
N PHE A 2 3.66 -10.00 8.56
CA PHE A 2 4.60 -10.02 7.55
C PHE A 2 5.53 -11.12 7.59
N ILE A 3 5.85 -11.31 6.78
CA ILE A 3 6.33 -12.08 5.81
C ILE A 3 7.75 -12.44 6.03
N LYS A 4 7.87 -13.59 6.67
CA LYS A 4 9.15 -14.19 6.84
C LYS A 4 9.62 -14.83 5.57
N ASP A 5 8.70 -15.48 4.90
CA ASP A 5 9.07 -16.29 3.78
C ASP A 5 8.54 -15.71 2.50
N LYS A 6 9.36 -15.79 1.49
CA LYS A 6 8.95 -15.38 0.18
C LYS A 6 8.87 -16.58 -0.69
N LYS A 7 7.68 -16.82 -1.19
CA LYS A 7 7.48 -17.87 -2.16
C LYS A 7 7.47 -17.25 -3.54
N PRO A 8 8.01 -17.95 -4.54
CA PRO A 8 8.11 -17.39 -5.90
C PRO A 8 6.77 -16.99 -6.51
N ASP A 9 5.69 -17.61 -6.06
CA ASP A 9 4.36 -17.37 -6.61
C ASP A 9 3.50 -16.47 -5.73
N GLN A 10 4.10 -15.72 -4.83
CA GLN A 10 3.34 -14.80 -3.98
C GLN A 10 2.73 -13.69 -4.81
N LYS A 11 1.52 -13.30 -4.42
CA LYS A 11 0.87 -12.16 -5.01
C LYS A 11 1.58 -10.87 -4.66
N LYS A 12 1.40 -9.87 -5.49
CA LYS A 12 1.73 -8.49 -5.14
C LYS A 12 0.96 -8.09 -3.89
N LYS A 13 1.43 -7.10 -3.17
CA LYS A 13 0.77 -6.63 -1.95
C LYS A 13 0.49 -5.15 -2.00
N ILE A 14 -0.62 -4.79 -1.40
CA ILE A 14 -0.91 -3.40 -1.06
C ILE A 14 -0.97 -3.35 0.46
N ILE A 15 -0.16 -2.47 1.04
CA ILE A 15 -0.20 -2.22 2.47
C ILE A 15 -0.90 -0.89 2.69
N PHE A 16 -2.04 -0.95 3.36
CA PHE A 16 -2.79 0.25 3.72
C PHE A 16 -2.41 0.63 5.14
N ILE A 17 -1.64 1.70 5.24
CA ILE A 17 -1.19 2.22 6.55
C ILE A 17 -2.21 3.22 7.04
N ASN A 18 -2.81 2.91 8.19
CA ASN A 18 -3.88 3.74 8.74
C ASN A 18 -3.93 3.60 10.25
N THR A 19 -4.51 4.60 10.91
CA THR A 19 -4.66 4.62 12.36
C THR A 19 -6.12 4.78 12.71
N GLU A 20 -6.48 4.43 13.95
CA GLU A 20 -7.86 4.54 14.41
C GLU A 20 -8.37 5.97 14.47
N TRP A 21 -7.48 6.92 14.78
CA TRP A 21 -7.86 8.33 14.90
C TRP A 21 -7.87 9.06 13.54
N CYS A 22 -7.50 8.42 12.46
CA CYS A 22 -7.43 9.05 11.16
C CYS A 22 -8.78 9.02 10.45
N ASN A 23 -9.49 10.12 10.45
CA ASN A 23 -10.80 10.21 9.78
C ASN A 23 -10.69 9.98 8.28
N THR A 24 -9.67 10.55 7.64
CA THR A 24 -9.46 10.39 6.20
C THR A 24 -9.20 8.93 5.84
N CYS A 25 -8.50 8.21 6.72
CA CYS A 25 -8.29 6.77 6.53
C CYS A 25 -9.62 6.02 6.51
N ARG A 26 -10.51 6.35 7.45
CA ARG A 26 -11.83 5.71 7.51
C ARG A 26 -12.67 6.01 6.28
N VAL A 27 -12.62 7.25 5.81
CA VAL A 27 -13.34 7.64 4.59
C VAL A 27 -12.80 6.85 3.41
N MET A 28 -11.48 6.73 3.28
CA MET A 28 -10.87 5.98 2.19
C MET A 28 -11.25 4.51 2.24
N TYR A 29 -11.28 3.93 3.43
CA TYR A 29 -11.70 2.54 3.58
C TYR A 29 -13.13 2.33 3.11
N ARG A 30 -14.03 3.23 3.50
CA ARG A 30 -15.46 3.12 3.15
C ARG A 30 -15.76 3.42 1.70
N THR A 31 -15.05 4.35 1.08
CA THR A 31 -15.35 4.80 -0.28
C THR A 31 -14.50 4.10 -1.32
N THR A 32 -13.22 4.06 -1.12
CA THR A 32 -12.27 3.57 -2.13
C THR A 32 -12.09 2.06 -2.07
N PHE A 33 -11.76 1.54 -0.90
CA PHE A 33 -11.55 0.09 -0.78
C PHE A 33 -12.85 -0.70 -0.88
N SER A 34 -13.99 -0.07 -0.61
CA SER A 34 -15.30 -0.72 -0.70
C SER A 34 -15.94 -0.58 -2.08
N ASP A 35 -15.36 0.20 -2.97
CA ASP A 35 -15.86 0.34 -4.33
C ASP A 35 -15.77 -1.01 -5.05
N THR A 36 -16.83 -1.38 -5.75
CA THR A 36 -16.93 -2.69 -6.36
C THR A 36 -15.84 -2.95 -7.40
N ALA A 37 -15.57 -1.97 -8.26
CA ALA A 37 -14.55 -2.12 -9.29
C ALA A 37 -13.16 -2.20 -8.67
N VAL A 38 -12.88 -1.36 -7.68
CA VAL A 38 -11.60 -1.38 -6.95
C VAL A 38 -11.42 -2.72 -6.25
N SER A 39 -12.44 -3.16 -5.53
CA SER A 39 -12.40 -4.41 -4.78
C SER A 39 -12.12 -5.62 -5.69
N SER A 40 -12.75 -5.66 -6.85
CA SER A 40 -12.51 -6.74 -7.83
C SER A 40 -11.08 -6.74 -8.33
N LEU A 41 -10.54 -5.58 -8.66
CA LEU A 41 -9.16 -5.47 -9.13
C LEU A 41 -8.15 -5.83 -8.04
N LEU A 42 -8.42 -5.41 -6.81
CA LEU A 42 -7.57 -5.77 -5.69
C LEU A 42 -7.52 -7.27 -5.49
N SER A 43 -8.69 -7.92 -5.49
CA SER A 43 -8.76 -9.37 -5.30
C SER A 43 -8.02 -10.12 -6.40
N LYS A 44 -8.05 -9.58 -7.62
CA LYS A 44 -7.41 -10.22 -8.77
C LYS A 44 -5.89 -10.15 -8.71
N HIS A 45 -5.35 -9.02 -8.29
CA HIS A 45 -3.92 -8.74 -8.44
C HIS A 45 -3.13 -8.68 -7.15
N PHE A 46 -3.78 -8.41 -6.02
CA PHE A 46 -3.09 -8.09 -4.77
C PHE A 46 -3.63 -8.84 -3.57
N GLU A 47 -2.77 -8.94 -2.57
CA GLU A 47 -3.18 -9.21 -1.21
C GLU A 47 -3.18 -7.87 -0.47
N LEU A 48 -4.31 -7.55 0.14
CA LEU A 48 -4.44 -6.31 0.91
C LEU A 48 -4.03 -6.57 2.35
N VAL A 49 -3.12 -5.76 2.84
CA VAL A 49 -2.63 -5.84 4.21
C VAL A 49 -2.94 -4.53 4.92
N ASN A 50 -3.66 -4.61 6.03
CA ASN A 50 -3.88 -3.45 6.89
C ASN A 50 -2.72 -3.35 7.88
N PHE A 51 -2.11 -2.19 7.98
CA PHE A 51 -1.02 -1.97 8.91
C PHE A 51 -1.33 -0.77 9.79
N ASN A 52 -1.49 -1.04 11.08
CA ASN A 52 -1.60 0.02 12.09
C ASN A 52 -0.20 0.34 12.61
N PRO A 53 0.33 1.54 12.30
CA PRO A 53 1.70 1.87 12.71
C PRO A 53 1.85 2.07 14.22
N GLU A 54 0.76 2.02 14.97
CA GLU A 54 0.81 2.09 16.43
C GLU A 54 0.86 0.72 17.10
N THR A 55 0.86 -0.37 16.32
CA THR A 55 0.91 -1.71 16.86
C THR A 55 2.18 -1.96 17.67
N ASN A 56 2.06 -2.79 18.69
CA ASN A 56 3.20 -3.22 19.50
C ASN A 56 3.76 -4.57 19.05
N ASP A 57 3.17 -5.17 18.03
CA ASP A 57 3.58 -6.48 17.55
C ASP A 57 4.97 -6.43 16.94
N LYS A 58 5.74 -7.47 17.18
CA LYS A 58 7.00 -7.65 16.47
C LYS A 58 6.68 -8.10 15.05
N LEU A 59 7.19 -7.39 14.06
CA LEU A 59 6.91 -7.66 12.66
C LEU A 59 8.19 -7.99 11.92
N TYR A 60 8.06 -8.77 10.87
CA TYR A 60 9.19 -9.20 10.05
C TYR A 60 8.98 -8.76 8.62
N PHE A 61 10.01 -8.22 8.02
CA PHE A 61 9.96 -7.79 6.63
C PHE A 61 11.35 -7.89 6.01
N GLN A 62 11.44 -8.60 4.90
CA GLN A 62 12.72 -8.83 4.20
C GLN A 62 13.79 -9.38 5.14
N ASP A 63 13.38 -10.36 5.95
CA ASP A 63 14.24 -11.09 6.91
C ASP A 63 14.78 -10.24 8.06
N LYS A 64 14.20 -9.07 8.29
CA LYS A 64 14.55 -8.21 9.42
C LYS A 64 13.39 -8.11 10.40
N GLU A 65 13.72 -8.00 11.67
CA GLU A 65 12.75 -7.74 12.72
C GLU A 65 12.55 -6.24 12.91
N PHE A 66 11.31 -5.87 13.16
CA PHE A 66 10.93 -4.48 13.43
C PHE A 66 10.02 -4.47 14.65
N ASP A 67 10.24 -3.49 15.53
CA ASP A 67 9.47 -3.30 16.75
C ASP A 67 8.93 -1.88 16.83
N ASN A 68 8.01 -1.66 17.76
CA ASN A 68 7.63 -0.32 18.15
C ASN A 68 8.41 0.05 19.38
N ILE A 69 9.35 0.98 19.28
CA ILE A 69 10.23 1.33 20.37
C ILE A 69 9.71 2.49 21.22
N HIS A 70 8.60 3.11 20.80
CA HIS A 70 7.92 4.18 21.56
C HIS A 70 8.84 5.33 21.99
N SER A 71 9.77 5.72 21.12
CA SER A 71 10.65 6.86 21.43
C SER A 71 10.05 8.15 20.89
N LYS A 72 10.55 9.29 21.35
CA LYS A 72 10.12 10.59 20.84
C LYS A 72 10.49 10.76 19.38
N GLU A 73 11.63 10.23 18.98
CA GLU A 73 12.12 10.32 17.62
C GLU A 73 11.40 9.36 16.68
N LEU A 74 10.98 8.20 17.22
CA LEU A 74 10.28 7.17 16.45
C LEU A 74 9.01 6.77 17.19
N PRO A 75 7.96 7.60 17.15
CA PRO A 75 6.73 7.34 17.90
C PRO A 75 5.89 6.22 17.31
N PHE A 76 6.14 5.82 16.06
CA PHE A 76 5.41 4.75 15.41
C PHE A 76 6.28 3.50 15.29
N HIS A 77 5.65 2.40 14.86
CA HIS A 77 6.37 1.15 14.62
C HIS A 77 7.50 1.36 13.62
N GLN A 78 8.66 0.75 13.89
CA GLN A 78 9.84 0.92 13.04
C GLN A 78 9.59 0.59 11.58
N LEU A 79 8.71 -0.38 11.31
CA LEU A 79 8.44 -0.80 9.95
C LEU A 79 7.82 0.30 9.09
N VAL A 80 7.05 1.21 9.69
CA VAL A 80 6.44 2.27 8.91
C VAL A 80 7.49 3.20 8.31
N TYR A 81 8.59 3.41 9.01
CA TYR A 81 9.68 4.25 8.49
C TYR A 81 10.41 3.57 7.34
N ALA A 82 10.52 2.25 7.40
CA ALA A 82 11.15 1.49 6.32
C ALA A 82 10.31 1.45 5.05
N LEU A 83 8.99 1.49 5.18
CA LEU A 83 8.07 1.40 4.04
C LEU A 83 7.76 2.75 3.42
N SER A 84 7.77 3.82 4.20
CA SER A 84 7.37 5.15 3.74
C SER A 84 8.50 5.84 2.99
N ARG A 85 8.17 6.47 1.87
CA ARG A 85 9.16 7.18 1.06
C ARG A 85 9.04 8.69 1.16
N ASN A 86 7.83 9.18 1.41
CA ASN A 86 7.52 10.61 1.34
C ASN A 86 7.01 11.14 2.66
N GLY A 87 7.62 10.70 3.75
CA GLY A 87 7.24 11.12 5.09
C GLY A 87 6.12 10.30 5.68
N LEU A 88 5.82 10.56 6.95
CA LEU A 88 4.78 9.84 7.68
C LEU A 88 3.48 10.59 7.62
N LEU A 89 2.71 10.35 6.59
CA LEU A 89 1.37 10.89 6.43
C LEU A 89 0.39 9.74 6.31
N PHE A 90 -0.79 9.90 6.86
CA PHE A 90 -1.85 8.89 6.81
C PHE A 90 -3.11 9.49 6.21
N PRO A 91 -3.84 8.75 5.38
CA PRO A 91 -3.58 7.37 4.95
C PRO A 91 -2.37 7.28 4.03
N GLN A 92 -1.77 6.09 4.01
CA GLN A 92 -0.69 5.82 3.06
C GLN A 92 -0.89 4.45 2.46
N VAL A 93 -0.65 4.34 1.16
CA VAL A 93 -0.77 3.08 0.44
C VAL A 93 0.59 2.71 -0.15
N ILE A 94 1.07 1.53 0.23
CA ILE A 94 2.35 1.02 -0.24
C ILE A 94 2.07 -0.11 -1.24
N PHE A 95 2.65 -0.02 -2.41
CA PHE A 95 2.56 -1.08 -3.42
C PHE A 95 3.85 -1.89 -3.42
N MET A 96 3.71 -3.21 -3.37
CA MET A 96 4.84 -4.12 -3.43
C MET A 96 4.66 -5.14 -4.54
N ASP A 97 5.76 -5.49 -5.18
CA ASP A 97 5.74 -6.54 -6.20
C ASP A 97 5.76 -7.93 -5.56
N GLU A 98 5.83 -8.95 -6.40
CA GLU A 98 5.79 -10.36 -5.97
C GLU A 98 6.99 -10.74 -5.11
N LYS A 99 8.06 -9.97 -5.17
CA LYS A 99 9.28 -10.20 -4.40
C LYS A 99 9.32 -9.38 -3.11
N ASN A 100 8.21 -8.74 -2.77
CA ASN A 100 8.09 -7.86 -1.62
C ASN A 100 9.04 -6.65 -1.70
N THR A 101 9.26 -6.16 -2.91
CA THR A 101 9.98 -4.91 -3.12
C THR A 101 8.97 -3.78 -3.23
N VAL A 102 9.20 -2.71 -2.50
CA VAL A 102 8.32 -1.53 -2.56
C VAL A 102 8.50 -0.85 -3.91
N VAL A 103 7.41 -0.74 -4.67
CA VAL A 103 7.45 -0.07 -5.96
C VAL A 103 6.90 1.35 -5.90
N ASP A 104 6.01 1.63 -4.96
CA ASP A 104 5.49 2.98 -4.76
C ASP A 104 4.91 3.14 -3.36
N ALA A 105 4.87 4.39 -2.89
CA ALA A 105 4.29 4.75 -1.62
C ALA A 105 3.52 6.07 -1.79
N ILE A 106 2.20 6.02 -1.64
CA ILE A 106 1.34 7.18 -1.90
C ILE A 106 0.73 7.65 -0.58
N PRO A 107 1.14 8.84 -0.10
CA PRO A 107 0.81 9.28 1.26
C PRO A 107 -0.40 10.21 1.36
N PHE A 108 -1.49 9.93 0.63
CA PHE A 108 -2.68 10.76 0.70
C PHE A 108 -3.91 9.98 0.27
N TYR A 109 -5.08 10.61 0.50
CA TYR A 109 -6.36 10.04 0.10
C TYR A 109 -6.45 9.86 -1.41
N LEU A 110 -6.96 8.71 -1.83
CA LEU A 110 -7.19 8.38 -3.23
C LEU A 110 -8.67 8.03 -3.41
N ASN A 111 -9.34 8.72 -4.33
CA ASN A 111 -10.73 8.40 -4.62
C ASN A 111 -10.81 7.12 -5.48
N PRO A 112 -12.00 6.50 -5.59
CA PRO A 112 -12.12 5.23 -6.30
C PRO A 112 -11.66 5.26 -7.75
N ASN A 113 -11.96 6.33 -8.49
CA ASN A 113 -11.59 6.41 -9.91
C ASN A 113 -10.09 6.46 -10.11
N VAL A 114 -9.41 7.30 -9.32
CA VAL A 114 -7.96 7.40 -9.38
C VAL A 114 -7.33 6.10 -8.91
N PHE A 115 -7.81 5.55 -7.81
CA PHE A 115 -7.23 4.34 -7.24
C PHE A 115 -7.38 3.14 -8.18
N LYS A 116 -8.52 3.03 -8.84
CA LYS A 116 -8.74 1.97 -9.81
C LYS A 116 -7.63 1.96 -10.88
N ASN A 117 -7.29 3.13 -11.40
CA ASN A 117 -6.24 3.24 -12.41
C ASN A 117 -4.86 2.91 -11.84
N ILE A 118 -4.59 3.33 -10.59
CA ILE A 118 -3.33 3.02 -9.94
C ILE A 118 -3.19 1.51 -9.71
N VAL A 119 -4.25 0.88 -9.25
CA VAL A 119 -4.26 -0.58 -9.04
C VAL A 119 -3.99 -1.32 -10.33
N ARG A 120 -4.58 -0.88 -11.43
CA ARG A 120 -4.31 -1.49 -12.75
C ARG A 120 -2.85 -1.26 -13.16
N PHE A 121 -2.36 -0.05 -12.98
CA PHE A 121 -1.00 0.31 -13.39
C PHE A 121 0.04 -0.61 -12.73
N TYR A 122 -0.09 -0.85 -11.45
CA TYR A 122 0.84 -1.73 -10.73
C TYR A 122 0.45 -3.20 -10.82
N GLY A 123 -0.84 -3.50 -10.77
CA GLY A 123 -1.32 -4.87 -10.78
C GLY A 123 -1.13 -5.60 -12.09
N GLU A 124 -1.30 -4.89 -13.21
CA GLU A 124 -1.14 -5.45 -14.55
C GLU A 124 0.27 -5.23 -15.12
N ASP A 125 1.21 -4.83 -14.28
CA ASP A 125 2.61 -4.58 -14.67
C ASP A 125 2.78 -3.51 -15.75
N ILE A 126 1.79 -2.63 -15.89
CA ILE A 126 1.85 -1.56 -16.89
C ILE A 126 3.03 -0.63 -16.60
N TYR A 127 3.31 -0.41 -15.32
CA TYR A 127 4.40 0.47 -14.90
C TYR A 127 5.78 0.03 -15.39
N LYS A 128 5.92 -1.22 -15.78
CA LYS A 128 7.20 -1.75 -16.30
C LYS A 128 7.48 -1.32 -17.73
N THR A 129 6.44 -0.92 -18.47
CA THR A 129 6.58 -0.59 -19.90
C THR A 129 6.11 0.82 -20.24
N LYS A 130 5.36 1.49 -19.38
CA LYS A 130 4.81 2.82 -19.61
C LYS A 130 4.95 3.68 -18.37
N ASN A 131 5.08 4.98 -18.55
CA ASN A 131 4.96 5.88 -17.40
C ASN A 131 3.50 6.19 -17.11
N TRP A 132 3.25 6.74 -15.94
CA TRP A 132 1.89 7.03 -15.47
C TRP A 132 1.15 7.99 -16.41
N GLU A 133 1.82 9.03 -16.86
CA GLU A 133 1.20 10.05 -17.71
C GLU A 133 0.70 9.47 -19.02
N THR A 134 1.50 8.64 -19.66
CA THR A 134 1.12 7.95 -20.90
C THR A 134 -0.07 7.03 -20.66
N PHE A 135 -0.01 6.26 -19.58
CA PHE A 135 -1.10 5.34 -19.26
C PHE A 135 -2.42 6.08 -19.05
N ILE A 136 -2.40 7.17 -18.29
CA ILE A 136 -3.61 7.94 -18.00
C ILE A 136 -4.20 8.56 -19.27
N LYS A 137 -3.36 9.09 -20.14
CA LYS A 137 -3.83 9.62 -21.43
C LYS A 137 -4.56 8.56 -22.24
N GLU A 138 -4.03 7.34 -22.24
CA GLU A 138 -4.67 6.24 -22.96
C GLU A 138 -6.03 5.89 -22.37
N GLN A 139 -6.18 6.01 -21.05
CA GLN A 139 -7.48 5.75 -20.42
C GLN A 139 -8.50 6.83 -20.77
N GLU A 140 -8.07 8.07 -20.89
CA GLU A 140 -8.95 9.19 -21.22
C GLU A 140 -9.47 9.15 -22.65
N THR A 141 -8.75 8.52 -23.55
CA THR A 141 -9.14 8.44 -24.96
C THR A 141 -10.00 7.23 -25.29
N LYS A 142 -10.31 6.41 -24.34
CA LYS A 142 -11.14 5.22 -24.55
C LYS A 142 -12.62 5.47 -24.33
#